data_7f4794c65c26117f93663bcf72328030
#
_entry.id   7f4794c65c26117f93663bcf72328030
#
_cell.length_a   1.000
_cell.length_b   1.000
_cell.length_c   1.000
_cell.angle_alpha   90.00
_cell.angle_beta   90.00
_cell.angle_gamma   90.00
#
_symmetry.space_group_name_H-M   'P 1'
#
loop_
_entity.id
_entity.type
_entity.pdbx_description
1 polymer ?
#
loop_
_entity_poly.entity_id
_entity_poly.type
_entity_poly.pdbx_seq_one_letter_code
_entity_poly.pdbx_strand_id
1 'polypeptide(L)'
;MPTWLLLQVQLRFNPSLRPIFPPDYRADLLPDGSNVYYGVHFVSAPSEIKPGDELAVELMVRAFPQDPCTLLQTGRKVFLKEGPSLVRAEGTITHRWEHESASTTVIELLRELADFTPQ
;
A
#
# COMPACT_ATOMS: atom_id res chain seq x y z
N MET A 1 0.08 16.21 16.03
CA MET A 1 0.07 16.14 14.57
C MET A 1 -0.59 14.84 14.11
N PRO A 2 -1.26 14.83 12.95
CA PRO A 2 -1.79 13.58 12.42
C PRO A 2 -0.70 12.52 12.23
N THR A 3 -1.06 11.28 12.45
CA THR A 3 -0.17 10.14 12.25
C THR A 3 -0.73 9.28 11.12
N TRP A 4 0.15 8.87 10.23
CA TRP A 4 -0.18 8.07 9.06
C TRP A 4 0.51 6.71 9.17
N LEU A 5 -0.15 5.66 8.71
CA LEU A 5 0.45 4.33 8.67
C LEU A 5 1.02 4.07 7.28
N LEU A 6 2.32 3.78 7.24
CA LEU A 6 3.02 3.44 6.02
C LEU A 6 3.51 2.00 6.10
N LEU A 7 3.42 1.30 4.97
CA LEU A 7 3.88 -0.08 4.84
C LEU A 7 4.83 -0.17 3.65
N GLN A 8 5.88 -0.97 3.81
CA GLN A 8 6.62 -1.48 2.66
C GLN A 8 6.18 -2.91 2.44
N VAL A 9 5.78 -3.23 1.23
CA VAL A 9 5.23 -4.55 0.88
C VAL A 9 5.96 -5.08 -0.34
N GLN A 10 6.49 -6.28 -0.22
CA GLN A 10 7.05 -6.99 -1.37
C GLN A 10 5.90 -7.70 -2.08
N LEU A 11 5.59 -7.30 -3.30
CA LEU A 11 4.45 -7.80 -4.05
C LEU A 11 4.89 -8.47 -5.35
N ARG A 12 4.20 -9.55 -5.69
CA ARG A 12 4.27 -10.18 -7.00
C ARG A 12 2.92 -9.98 -7.70
N PHE A 13 2.95 -9.29 -8.83
CA PHE A 13 1.75 -8.92 -9.57
C PHE A 13 1.29 -10.04 -10.48
N ASN A 14 -0.01 -10.23 -10.55
CA ASN A 14 -0.64 -11.28 -11.33
C ASN A 14 -0.30 -11.13 -12.83
N PRO A 15 0.33 -12.13 -13.46
CA PRO A 15 0.75 -12.02 -14.85
C PRO A 15 -0.41 -12.04 -15.86
N SER A 16 -1.61 -12.39 -15.41
CA SER A 16 -2.79 -12.48 -16.29
C SER A 16 -3.56 -11.17 -16.39
N LEU A 17 -3.18 -10.14 -15.60
CA LEU A 17 -3.93 -8.91 -15.50
C LEU A 17 -3.22 -7.76 -16.21
N ARG A 18 -3.95 -6.65 -16.42
CA ARG A 18 -3.42 -5.47 -17.08
C ARG A 18 -2.40 -4.73 -16.21
N PRO A 19 -1.51 -3.92 -16.82
CA PRO A 19 -0.59 -3.09 -16.05
C PRO A 19 -1.32 -2.14 -15.10
N ILE A 20 -0.61 -1.75 -14.05
CA ILE A 20 -1.07 -0.76 -13.07
C ILE A 20 -0.22 0.50 -13.23
N PHE A 21 -0.87 1.66 -13.15
CA PHE A 21 -0.22 2.96 -13.29
C PHE A 21 -0.36 3.77 -12.00
N PRO A 22 0.54 3.57 -11.00
CA PRO A 22 0.58 4.47 -9.85
C PRO A 22 0.93 5.90 -10.30
N PRO A 23 0.54 6.95 -9.54
CA PRO A 23 -0.06 6.92 -8.21
C PRO A 23 -1.59 6.91 -8.21
N ASP A 24 -2.25 6.99 -9.34
CA ASP A 24 -3.71 7.15 -9.42
C ASP A 24 -4.47 5.86 -9.11
N TYR A 25 -3.77 4.76 -8.97
CA TYR A 25 -4.36 3.45 -8.72
C TYR A 25 -4.78 3.31 -7.26
N ARG A 26 -6.01 2.87 -7.04
CA ARG A 26 -6.54 2.57 -5.71
C ARG A 26 -6.88 1.11 -5.60
N ALA A 27 -6.53 0.52 -4.47
CA ALA A 27 -6.81 -0.87 -4.19
C ALA A 27 -7.04 -1.07 -2.70
N ASP A 28 -7.42 -2.29 -2.35
CA ASP A 28 -7.52 -2.70 -0.96
C ASP A 28 -6.46 -3.75 -0.67
N LEU A 29 -5.95 -3.71 0.56
CA LEU A 29 -5.02 -4.71 1.07
C LEU A 29 -5.79 -5.66 1.98
N LEU A 30 -5.74 -6.96 1.67
CA LEU A 30 -6.42 -7.99 2.43
C LEU A 30 -5.39 -8.89 3.11
N PRO A 31 -5.29 -8.86 4.45
CA PRO A 31 -4.44 -9.81 5.17
C PRO A 31 -4.93 -11.24 4.96
N ASP A 32 -3.98 -12.16 4.72
CA ASP A 32 -4.30 -13.57 4.53
C ASP A 32 -5.02 -14.14 5.76
N GLY A 33 -6.09 -14.90 5.51
CA GLY A 33 -6.89 -15.48 6.57
C GLY A 33 -7.91 -14.54 7.21
N SER A 34 -8.02 -13.30 6.72
CA SER A 34 -8.98 -12.33 7.22
C SER A 34 -9.99 -11.96 6.14
N ASN A 35 -11.06 -11.25 6.53
CA ASN A 35 -12.00 -10.65 5.61
C ASN A 35 -12.07 -9.13 5.76
N VAL A 36 -11.03 -8.54 6.34
CA VAL A 36 -10.92 -7.10 6.55
C VAL A 36 -10.13 -6.48 5.41
N TYR A 37 -10.74 -5.54 4.71
CA TYR A 37 -10.14 -4.83 3.57
C TYR A 37 -9.67 -3.46 4.01
N TYR A 38 -8.38 -3.17 3.79
CA TYR A 38 -7.79 -1.88 4.13
C TYR A 38 -7.51 -1.10 2.86
N GLY A 39 -8.20 0.04 2.67
CA GLY A 39 -7.91 0.91 1.54
C GLY A 39 -6.50 1.47 1.60
N VAL A 40 -5.77 1.41 0.49
CA VAL A 40 -4.39 1.87 0.43
C VAL A 40 -4.15 2.77 -0.78
N HIS A 41 -3.12 3.63 -0.66
CA HIS A 41 -2.60 4.42 -1.77
C HIS A 41 -1.13 4.09 -1.97
N PHE A 42 -0.69 4.03 -3.22
CA PHE A 42 0.72 3.91 -3.53
C PHE A 42 1.42 5.23 -3.20
N VAL A 43 2.47 5.15 -2.39
CA VAL A 43 3.31 6.29 -2.02
C VAL A 43 4.57 6.31 -2.86
N SER A 44 5.21 5.15 -3.01
CA SER A 44 6.42 5.00 -3.82
C SER A 44 6.31 3.73 -4.63
N ALA A 45 6.34 3.88 -5.95
CA ALA A 45 6.27 2.78 -6.92
C ALA A 45 6.72 3.30 -8.28
N PRO A 46 7.09 2.40 -9.21
CA PRO A 46 7.34 2.81 -10.59
C PRO A 46 6.10 3.45 -11.21
N SER A 47 6.29 4.26 -12.25
CA SER A 47 5.19 4.88 -12.98
C SER A 47 4.27 3.85 -13.67
N GLU A 48 4.81 2.67 -13.96
CA GLU A 48 4.07 1.54 -14.50
C GLU A 48 4.53 0.27 -13.82
N ILE A 49 3.58 -0.56 -13.38
CA ILE A 49 3.84 -1.90 -12.86
C ILE A 49 3.26 -2.88 -13.88
N LYS A 50 4.14 -3.71 -14.44
CA LYS A 50 3.76 -4.66 -15.48
C LYS A 50 3.26 -5.97 -14.89
N PRO A 51 2.39 -6.70 -15.63
CA PRO A 51 1.99 -8.05 -15.21
C PRO A 51 3.21 -8.92 -14.94
N GLY A 52 3.18 -9.65 -13.82
CA GLY A 52 4.28 -10.52 -13.43
C GLY A 52 5.43 -9.85 -12.69
N ASP A 53 5.44 -8.53 -12.58
CA ASP A 53 6.50 -7.83 -11.84
C ASP A 53 6.50 -8.24 -10.37
N GLU A 54 7.70 -8.33 -9.82
CA GLU A 54 7.92 -8.57 -8.40
C GLU A 54 8.80 -7.45 -7.87
N LEU A 55 8.26 -6.64 -6.94
CA LEU A 55 8.95 -5.46 -6.44
C LEU A 55 8.42 -5.02 -5.09
N ALA A 56 9.21 -4.22 -4.39
CA ALA A 56 8.77 -3.56 -3.17
C ALA A 56 8.07 -2.25 -3.52
N VAL A 57 6.93 -2.02 -2.86
CA VAL A 57 6.19 -0.76 -2.98
C VAL A 57 5.93 -0.21 -1.59
N GLU A 58 5.72 1.10 -1.51
CA GLU A 58 5.28 1.74 -0.27
C GLU A 58 3.81 2.11 -0.40
N LEU A 59 3.05 1.76 0.63
CA LEU A 59 1.61 1.99 0.69
C LEU A 59 1.27 2.81 1.92
N MET A 60 0.29 3.70 1.79
CA MET A 60 -0.31 4.42 2.91
C MET A 60 -1.70 3.84 3.16
N VAL A 61 -1.99 3.50 4.43
CA VAL A 61 -3.25 2.89 4.83
C VAL A 61 -4.23 3.96 5.28
N ARG A 62 -5.40 4.04 4.63
CA ARG A 62 -6.36 5.10 4.88
C ARG A 62 -7.09 4.99 6.21
N ALA A 63 -7.29 3.78 6.73
CA ALA A 63 -8.07 3.57 7.94
C ALA A 63 -7.39 4.06 9.23
N PHE A 64 -6.07 4.19 9.20
CA PHE A 64 -5.30 4.65 10.34
C PHE A 64 -5.45 6.17 10.52
N PRO A 65 -5.54 6.71 11.74
CA PRO A 65 -5.40 6.02 13.04
C PRO A 65 -6.72 5.56 13.66
N GLN A 66 -7.87 5.75 13.01
CA GLN A 66 -9.17 5.35 13.56
C GLN A 66 -9.21 3.84 13.82
N ASP A 67 -8.64 3.07 12.91
CA ASP A 67 -8.37 1.66 13.09
C ASP A 67 -6.86 1.49 13.30
N PRO A 68 -6.41 0.86 14.41
CA PRO A 68 -4.97 0.64 14.64
C PRO A 68 -4.33 -0.32 13.64
N CYS A 69 -5.12 -0.98 12.79
CA CYS A 69 -4.63 -1.86 11.71
C CYS A 69 -3.72 -2.98 12.23
N THR A 70 -4.11 -3.62 13.32
CA THR A 70 -3.27 -4.63 14.00
C THR A 70 -3.00 -5.87 13.14
N LEU A 71 -3.82 -6.11 12.12
CA LEU A 71 -3.60 -7.21 11.18
C LEU A 71 -2.50 -6.93 10.16
N LEU A 72 -2.07 -5.69 10.02
CA LEU A 72 -1.06 -5.27 9.05
C LEU A 72 0.32 -5.18 9.72
N GLN A 73 0.86 -6.32 10.14
CA GLN A 73 2.16 -6.40 10.80
C GLN A 73 3.23 -6.91 9.84
N THR A 74 4.48 -6.54 10.14
CA THR A 74 5.64 -7.06 9.42
C THR A 74 5.63 -8.58 9.43
N GLY A 75 5.86 -9.19 8.26
CA GLY A 75 5.81 -10.63 8.07
C GLY A 75 4.44 -11.16 7.66
N ARG A 76 3.41 -10.33 7.69
CA ARG A 76 2.06 -10.77 7.32
C ARG A 76 1.94 -10.93 5.80
N LYS A 77 1.38 -12.06 5.38
CA LYS A 77 1.00 -12.26 3.98
C LYS A 77 -0.25 -11.43 3.67
N VAL A 78 -0.25 -10.77 2.53
CA VAL A 78 -1.35 -9.90 2.10
C VAL A 78 -1.64 -10.09 0.62
N PHE A 79 -2.86 -9.73 0.24
CA PHE A 79 -3.30 -9.66 -1.16
C PHE A 79 -3.68 -8.23 -1.49
N LEU A 80 -3.25 -7.76 -2.64
CA LEU A 80 -3.71 -6.49 -3.20
C LEU A 80 -4.91 -6.78 -4.07
N LYS A 81 -6.06 -6.24 -3.70
CA LYS A 81 -7.34 -6.55 -4.34
C LYS A 81 -7.97 -5.34 -4.98
N GLU A 82 -8.57 -5.57 -6.12
CA GLU A 82 -9.40 -4.61 -6.83
C GLU A 82 -10.81 -5.15 -6.85
N GLY A 83 -11.63 -4.68 -5.88
CA GLY A 83 -12.93 -5.25 -5.64
C GLY A 83 -12.87 -6.60 -4.94
N PRO A 84 -14.04 -7.23 -4.69
CA PRO A 84 -14.10 -8.42 -3.84
C PRO A 84 -13.53 -9.69 -4.47
N SER A 85 -13.43 -9.75 -5.80
CA SER A 85 -13.06 -10.99 -6.48
C SER A 85 -11.78 -10.94 -7.29
N LEU A 86 -11.15 -9.76 -7.44
CA LEU A 86 -9.97 -9.61 -8.28
C LEU A 86 -8.70 -9.42 -7.45
N VAL A 87 -7.82 -10.43 -7.46
CA VAL A 87 -6.50 -10.36 -6.81
C VAL A 87 -5.50 -9.84 -7.83
N ARG A 88 -4.96 -8.63 -7.59
CA ARG A 88 -3.96 -8.01 -8.48
C ARG A 88 -2.55 -8.45 -8.14
N ALA A 89 -2.27 -8.71 -6.87
CA ALA A 89 -0.94 -9.09 -6.41
C ALA A 89 -1.03 -9.81 -5.08
N GLU A 90 0.04 -10.52 -4.74
CA GLU A 90 0.21 -11.14 -3.42
C GLU A 90 1.62 -10.89 -2.91
N GLY A 91 1.78 -10.86 -1.62
CA GLY A 91 3.10 -10.63 -1.04
C GLY A 91 3.13 -10.57 0.46
N THR A 92 4.15 -9.90 0.98
CA THR A 92 4.43 -9.87 2.40
C THR A 92 4.79 -8.46 2.84
N ILE A 93 4.25 -8.02 3.97
CA ILE A 93 4.64 -6.76 4.59
C ILE A 93 6.05 -6.92 5.13
N THR A 94 6.99 -6.10 4.65
CA THR A 94 8.39 -6.15 5.07
C THR A 94 8.72 -5.12 6.12
N HIS A 95 8.05 -3.97 6.10
CA HIS A 95 8.22 -2.90 7.08
C HIS A 95 6.88 -2.25 7.38
N ARG A 96 6.74 -1.79 8.62
CA ARG A 96 5.58 -1.03 9.08
C ARG A 96 6.09 0.12 9.95
N TRP A 97 5.63 1.34 9.68
CA TRP A 97 5.97 2.48 10.54
C TRP A 97 4.86 3.52 10.54
N GLU A 98 4.81 4.28 11.63
CA GLU A 98 3.89 5.39 11.78
C GLU A 98 4.64 6.68 11.47
N HIS A 99 4.06 7.51 10.61
CA HIS A 99 4.65 8.74 10.14
C HIS A 99 3.82 9.92 10.64
N GLU A 100 4.44 10.79 11.44
CA GLU A 100 3.80 12.02 11.89
C GLU A 100 3.98 13.10 10.84
N SER A 101 2.91 13.83 10.53
CA SER A 101 2.94 14.86 9.51
C SER A 101 1.92 15.95 9.81
N ALA A 102 2.25 17.18 9.46
CA ALA A 102 1.30 18.29 9.49
C ALA A 102 0.29 18.22 8.34
N SER A 103 0.50 17.34 7.36
CA SER A 103 -0.42 17.15 6.25
C SER A 103 -1.78 16.68 6.75
N THR A 104 -2.84 17.25 6.22
CA THR A 104 -4.23 16.91 6.60
C THR A 104 -4.96 16.14 5.50
N THR A 105 -4.39 16.07 4.31
CA THR A 105 -4.95 15.33 3.19
C THR A 105 -3.95 14.34 2.63
N VAL A 106 -4.46 13.33 1.91
CA VAL A 106 -3.61 12.33 1.25
C VAL A 106 -2.70 12.99 0.22
N ILE A 107 -3.23 13.97 -0.53
CA ILE A 107 -2.45 14.66 -1.57
C ILE A 107 -1.27 15.40 -0.95
N GLU A 108 -1.49 16.11 0.15
CA GLU A 108 -0.42 16.81 0.86
C GLU A 108 0.64 15.83 1.36
N LEU A 109 0.20 14.72 1.94
CA LEU A 109 1.10 13.69 2.45
C LEU A 109 1.96 13.09 1.33
N LEU A 110 1.36 12.78 0.19
CA LEU A 110 2.10 12.21 -0.94
C LEU A 110 3.15 13.18 -1.47
N ARG A 111 2.84 14.48 -1.51
CA ARG A 111 3.81 15.51 -1.89
C ARG A 111 4.97 15.58 -0.90
N GLU A 112 4.67 15.56 0.40
CA GLU A 112 5.69 15.57 1.43
C GLU A 112 6.62 14.36 1.30
N LEU A 113 6.06 13.17 1.13
CA LEU A 113 6.85 11.94 1.03
C LEU A 113 7.69 11.90 -0.25
N ALA A 114 7.19 12.46 -1.33
CA ALA A 114 7.96 12.56 -2.58
C ALA A 114 9.19 13.45 -2.41
N ASP A 115 9.07 14.54 -1.64
CA ASP A 115 10.19 15.45 -1.37
C ASP A 115 11.20 14.84 -0.39
N PHE A 116 10.79 13.85 0.38
CA PHE A 116 11.61 13.18 1.38
C PHE A 116 12.31 11.94 0.88
N THR A 117 12.27 11.67 -0.40
CA THR A 117 12.91 10.47 -0.93
C THR A 117 14.42 10.52 -0.64
N PRO A 118 14.96 9.56 0.12
CA PRO A 118 16.39 9.52 0.40
C PRO A 118 17.16 9.32 -0.91
N GLN A 119 18.20 10.07 -1.02
CA GLN A 119 19.12 9.95 -2.17
C GLN A 119 20.00 8.72 -2.00
#